data_51afbe19e5d93c350ad7a86ccea05ab8
#
_entry.id   51afbe19e5d93c350ad7a86ccea05ab8
#
_cell.length_a   1.000
_cell.length_b   1.000
_cell.length_c   1.000
_cell.angle_alpha   90.00
_cell.angle_beta   90.00
_cell.angle_gamma   90.00
#
_symmetry.space_group_name_H-M   'P 1'
#
loop_
_entity.id
_entity.type
_entity.pdbx_description
1 polymer ?
#
loop_
_entity_poly.entity_id
_entity_poly.type
_entity_poly.pdbx_seq_one_letter_code
_entity_poly.pdbx_strand_id
1 'polypeptide(L)'
;MLEYAKRVFLLADEAVAAIRQVSGLQTGTLVAGGTTTVGTYLLPPLLAAFRDRHPGIEIGIRTGNGQQVERGLVDGEIGVAVLAGVPTAAQLVSEPILEDRLVLITQPGHRLAGAGTAEPGELAGERFLIREPGSSTRDLQEQAMETWGLKDRTEIWGPETIKQAVAAGLGVSLVSEHCVEQELADGRLAAVEITPAPKPRPIVLAHRRDRLLGPAEQAFIAMLRNLRAWPRKT
;
A
#
# COMPACT_ATOMS: atom_id res chain seq x y z
N MET A 1 7.76 31.09 8.17
CA MET A 1 7.33 31.58 6.82
C MET A 1 6.79 30.46 5.94
N LEU A 2 7.53 29.36 5.71
CA LEU A 2 7.08 28.24 4.84
C LEU A 2 5.78 27.58 5.30
N GLU A 3 5.58 27.36 6.60
CA GLU A 3 4.36 26.78 7.17
C GLU A 3 3.14 27.69 6.98
N TYR A 4 3.29 29.01 7.15
CA TYR A 4 2.20 29.93 6.90
C TYR A 4 1.81 29.98 5.40
N ALA A 5 2.79 29.94 4.50
CA ALA A 5 2.52 29.84 3.07
C ALA A 5 1.76 28.54 2.72
N LYS A 6 2.19 27.39 3.24
CA LYS A 6 1.46 26.12 3.05
C LYS A 6 0.02 26.21 3.55
N ARG A 7 -0.23 26.82 4.71
CA ARG A 7 -1.61 27.00 5.23
C ARG A 7 -2.46 27.91 4.35
N VAL A 8 -1.89 28.97 3.79
CA VAL A 8 -2.62 29.85 2.87
C VAL A 8 -3.00 29.10 1.58
N PHE A 9 -2.09 28.31 1.02
CA PHE A 9 -2.40 27.48 -0.16
C PHE A 9 -3.47 26.43 0.14
N LEU A 10 -3.41 25.76 1.30
CA LEU A 10 -4.44 24.81 1.72
C LEU A 10 -5.82 25.47 1.86
N LEU A 11 -5.89 26.66 2.46
CA LEU A 11 -7.15 27.43 2.57
C LEU A 11 -7.68 27.88 1.20
N ALA A 12 -6.80 28.23 0.27
CA ALA A 12 -7.20 28.56 -1.10
C ALA A 12 -7.77 27.33 -1.82
N ASP A 13 -7.15 26.17 -1.68
CA ASP A 13 -7.65 24.92 -2.24
C ASP A 13 -8.99 24.51 -1.63
N GLU A 14 -9.18 24.69 -0.32
CA GLU A 14 -10.45 24.48 0.37
C GLU A 14 -11.56 25.42 -0.13
N ALA A 15 -11.25 26.69 -0.36
CA ALA A 15 -12.20 27.65 -0.92
C ALA A 15 -12.63 27.23 -2.34
N VAL A 16 -11.68 26.80 -3.16
CA VAL A 16 -11.97 26.25 -4.49
C VAL A 16 -12.81 24.97 -4.40
N ALA A 17 -12.51 24.09 -3.46
CA ALA A 17 -13.29 22.86 -3.22
C ALA A 17 -14.73 23.20 -2.79
N ALA A 18 -14.92 24.19 -1.91
CA ALA A 18 -16.24 24.64 -1.48
C ALA A 18 -17.07 25.20 -2.65
N ILE A 19 -16.47 26.00 -3.54
CA ILE A 19 -17.13 26.50 -4.75
C ILE A 19 -17.51 25.35 -5.69
N ARG A 20 -16.64 24.36 -5.86
CA ARG A 20 -16.89 23.18 -6.70
C ARG A 20 -17.99 22.27 -6.13
N GLN A 21 -18.21 22.24 -4.80
CA GLN A 21 -19.36 21.55 -4.20
C GLN A 21 -20.70 22.06 -4.72
N VAL A 22 -20.79 23.34 -5.05
CA VAL A 22 -22.00 23.95 -5.63
C VAL A 22 -22.21 23.55 -7.10
N SER A 23 -21.12 23.24 -7.82
CA SER A 23 -21.15 22.90 -9.26
C SER A 23 -21.31 21.38 -9.53
N GLY A 24 -21.36 20.56 -8.51
CA GLY A 24 -21.47 19.11 -8.65
C GLY A 24 -20.18 18.42 -9.14
N LEU A 25 -20.25 17.11 -9.33
CA LEU A 25 -19.10 16.23 -9.70
C LEU A 25 -18.80 16.24 -11.21
N GLN A 26 -19.00 17.36 -11.91
CA GLN A 26 -18.83 17.42 -13.36
C GLN A 26 -17.39 17.66 -13.81
N THR A 27 -16.60 18.38 -13.02
CA THR A 27 -15.18 18.66 -13.31
C THR A 27 -14.37 18.76 -12.02
N GLY A 28 -13.08 18.47 -12.08
CA GLY A 28 -12.19 18.60 -10.93
C GLY A 28 -10.96 17.71 -11.04
N THR A 29 -10.22 17.61 -9.94
CA THR A 29 -9.01 16.77 -9.83
C THR A 29 -9.12 15.87 -8.61
N LEU A 30 -8.73 14.62 -8.75
CA LEU A 30 -8.55 13.65 -7.68
C LEU A 30 -7.09 13.21 -7.66
N VAL A 31 -6.34 13.57 -6.63
CA VAL A 31 -5.00 13.02 -6.40
C VAL A 31 -5.11 11.97 -5.30
N ALA A 32 -5.08 10.70 -5.71
CA ALA A 32 -5.11 9.57 -4.80
C ALA A 32 -3.69 9.10 -4.44
N GLY A 33 -3.44 8.89 -3.15
CA GLY A 33 -2.21 8.32 -2.64
C GLY A 33 -2.31 6.82 -2.35
N GLY A 34 -1.20 6.10 -2.44
CA GLY A 34 -1.14 4.72 -2.00
C GLY A 34 0.26 4.27 -1.57
N THR A 35 0.34 3.47 -0.51
CA THR A 35 1.59 2.76 -0.23
C THR A 35 1.96 1.88 -1.43
N THR A 36 3.23 1.63 -1.64
CA THR A 36 3.76 1.06 -2.90
C THR A 36 2.94 -0.12 -3.43
N THR A 37 2.64 -1.13 -2.62
CA THR A 37 1.82 -2.29 -3.03
C THR A 37 0.39 -1.86 -3.40
N VAL A 38 -0.26 -1.06 -2.56
CA VAL A 38 -1.62 -0.56 -2.78
C VAL A 38 -1.68 0.33 -4.01
N GLY A 39 -0.73 1.25 -4.14
CA GLY A 39 -0.65 2.18 -5.28
C GLY A 39 -0.38 1.49 -6.61
N THR A 40 0.32 0.34 -6.58
CA THR A 40 0.63 -0.42 -7.80
C THR A 40 -0.50 -1.38 -8.18
N TYR A 41 -1.13 -2.05 -7.22
CA TYR A 41 -2.03 -3.17 -7.52
C TYR A 41 -3.50 -2.91 -7.19
N LEU A 42 -3.82 -2.04 -6.23
CA LEU A 42 -5.20 -1.74 -5.82
C LEU A 42 -5.75 -0.48 -6.49
N LEU A 43 -5.01 0.63 -6.44
CA LEU A 43 -5.53 1.91 -6.90
C LEU A 43 -5.81 1.98 -8.41
N PRO A 44 -4.97 1.45 -9.32
CA PRO A 44 -5.20 1.62 -10.75
C PRO A 44 -6.56 1.09 -11.23
N PRO A 45 -7.00 -0.15 -10.94
CA PRO A 45 -8.31 -0.62 -11.36
C PRO A 45 -9.46 0.17 -10.72
N LEU A 46 -9.30 0.62 -9.48
CA LEU A 46 -10.32 1.43 -8.80
C LEU A 46 -10.45 2.81 -9.44
N LEU A 47 -9.34 3.45 -9.76
CA LEU A 47 -9.33 4.77 -10.39
C LEU A 47 -9.80 4.70 -11.85
N ALA A 48 -9.56 3.61 -12.56
CA ALA A 48 -10.15 3.36 -13.87
C ALA A 48 -11.68 3.32 -13.78
N ALA A 49 -12.22 2.52 -12.85
CA ALA A 49 -13.66 2.44 -12.62
C ALA A 49 -14.27 3.77 -12.10
N PHE A 50 -13.50 4.55 -11.33
CA PHE A 50 -13.90 5.88 -10.91
C PHE A 50 -13.97 6.86 -12.09
N ARG A 51 -12.95 6.88 -12.94
CA ARG A 51 -12.92 7.72 -14.15
C ARG A 51 -14.08 7.43 -15.10
N ASP A 52 -14.43 6.15 -15.28
CA ASP A 52 -15.52 5.76 -16.15
C ASP A 52 -16.89 6.29 -15.67
N ARG A 53 -17.04 6.45 -14.34
CA ARG A 53 -18.23 7.04 -13.72
C ARG A 53 -18.21 8.57 -13.67
N HIS A 54 -17.01 9.16 -13.68
CA HIS A 54 -16.76 10.59 -13.52
C HIS A 54 -15.76 11.11 -14.57
N PRO A 55 -16.12 11.07 -15.87
CA PRO A 55 -15.18 11.34 -16.98
C PRO A 55 -14.61 12.77 -17.00
N GLY A 56 -15.24 13.71 -16.29
CA GLY A 56 -14.76 15.09 -16.17
C GLY A 56 -13.74 15.28 -15.03
N ILE A 57 -13.40 14.23 -14.28
CA ILE A 57 -12.42 14.31 -13.20
C ILE A 57 -11.04 13.91 -13.70
N GLU A 58 -10.07 14.82 -13.57
CA GLU A 58 -8.66 14.52 -13.78
C GLU A 58 -8.11 13.68 -12.62
N ILE A 59 -7.39 12.60 -12.94
CA ILE A 59 -6.88 11.65 -11.93
C ILE A 59 -5.36 11.68 -11.89
N GLY A 60 -4.82 11.86 -10.69
CA GLY A 60 -3.42 11.65 -10.36
C GLY A 60 -3.22 10.55 -9.34
N ILE A 61 -2.12 9.80 -9.46
CA ILE A 61 -1.70 8.80 -8.48
C ILE A 61 -0.34 9.21 -7.90
N ARG A 62 -0.23 9.15 -6.59
CA ARG A 62 1.02 9.31 -5.85
C ARG A 62 1.32 8.03 -5.09
N THR A 63 2.50 7.45 -5.30
CA THR A 63 2.94 6.23 -4.62
C THR A 63 4.21 6.47 -3.84
N GLY A 64 4.37 5.74 -2.74
CA GLY A 64 5.55 5.80 -1.90
C GLY A 64 5.49 4.78 -0.78
N ASN A 65 6.48 4.77 0.12
CA ASN A 65 6.34 4.01 1.36
C ASN A 65 5.35 4.71 2.32
N GLY A 66 5.01 4.07 3.44
CA GLY A 66 4.02 4.59 4.39
C GLY A 66 4.33 6.02 4.82
N GLN A 67 5.58 6.28 5.20
CA GLN A 67 6.02 7.58 5.68
C GLN A 67 5.93 8.69 4.61
N GLN A 68 6.23 8.35 3.35
CA GLN A 68 6.12 9.30 2.23
C GLN A 68 4.68 9.66 1.93
N VAL A 69 3.77 8.68 1.94
CA VAL A 69 2.35 8.91 1.68
C VAL A 69 1.69 9.68 2.82
N GLU A 70 2.01 9.36 4.09
CA GLU A 70 1.55 10.13 5.24
C GLU A 70 1.99 11.59 5.16
N ARG A 71 3.26 11.84 4.78
CA ARG A 71 3.75 13.21 4.58
C ARG A 71 2.99 13.94 3.49
N GLY A 72 2.74 13.28 2.35
CA GLY A 72 1.96 13.83 1.25
C GLY A 72 0.53 14.23 1.66
N LEU A 73 -0.11 13.42 2.53
CA LEU A 73 -1.42 13.76 3.12
C LEU A 73 -1.32 14.99 4.04
N VAL A 74 -0.33 15.02 4.94
CA VAL A 74 -0.12 16.12 5.90
C VAL A 74 0.21 17.42 5.18
N ASP A 75 1.02 17.36 4.13
CA ASP A 75 1.42 18.53 3.32
C ASP A 75 0.33 18.96 2.33
N GLY A 76 -0.75 18.17 2.17
CA GLY A 76 -1.86 18.48 1.27
C GLY A 76 -1.61 18.16 -0.21
N GLU A 77 -0.49 17.51 -0.55
CA GLU A 77 -0.17 17.05 -1.90
C GLU A 77 -1.05 15.87 -2.34
N ILE A 78 -1.57 15.13 -1.36
CA ILE A 78 -2.49 14.02 -1.52
C ILE A 78 -3.77 14.34 -0.76
N GLY A 79 -4.92 14.23 -1.42
CA GLY A 79 -6.22 14.47 -0.78
C GLY A 79 -6.72 13.28 0.02
N VAL A 80 -6.64 12.11 -0.61
CA VAL A 80 -7.10 10.83 -0.07
C VAL A 80 -6.06 9.77 -0.35
N ALA A 81 -5.75 8.91 0.60
CA ALA A 81 -4.82 7.80 0.39
C ALA A 81 -5.37 6.46 0.88
N VAL A 82 -4.86 5.38 0.29
CA VAL A 82 -5.04 4.02 0.78
C VAL A 82 -3.69 3.48 1.23
N LEU A 83 -3.60 3.10 2.49
CA LEU A 83 -2.37 2.70 3.15
C LEU A 83 -2.45 1.22 3.56
N ALA A 84 -1.34 0.52 3.41
CA ALA A 84 -1.14 -0.78 4.02
C ALA A 84 -0.59 -0.57 5.44
N GLY A 85 -1.43 -0.71 6.44
CA GLY A 85 -1.15 -0.37 7.85
C GLY A 85 -1.78 0.96 8.28
N VAL A 86 -1.89 1.16 9.58
CA VAL A 86 -2.47 2.36 10.17
C VAL A 86 -1.45 3.50 10.18
N PRO A 87 -1.80 4.72 9.73
CA PRO A 87 -0.91 5.85 9.79
C PRO A 87 -0.60 6.27 11.23
N THR A 88 0.59 6.84 11.44
CA THR A 88 1.06 7.29 12.76
C THR A 88 0.88 8.78 12.98
N ALA A 89 0.72 9.56 11.93
CA ALA A 89 0.58 11.00 12.01
C ALA A 89 -0.77 11.41 12.64
N ALA A 90 -0.73 12.16 13.75
CA ALA A 90 -1.92 12.56 14.53
C ALA A 90 -2.91 13.43 13.73
N GLN A 91 -2.45 14.10 12.68
CA GLN A 91 -3.27 14.93 11.79
C GLN A 91 -4.17 14.10 10.87
N LEU A 92 -3.91 12.81 10.74
CA LEU A 92 -4.65 11.92 9.87
C LEU A 92 -5.79 11.23 10.61
N VAL A 93 -6.86 10.96 9.88
CA VAL A 93 -7.89 9.99 10.26
C VAL A 93 -7.83 8.83 9.29
N SER A 94 -8.09 7.63 9.78
CA SER A 94 -8.11 6.44 8.94
C SER A 94 -9.23 5.50 9.35
N GLU A 95 -9.73 4.75 8.37
CA GLU A 95 -10.72 3.70 8.57
C GLU A 95 -10.32 2.44 7.78
N PRO A 96 -10.47 1.23 8.34
CA PRO A 96 -10.16 -0.01 7.65
C PRO A 96 -11.17 -0.26 6.53
N ILE A 97 -10.66 -0.68 5.37
CA ILE A 97 -11.49 -1.03 4.19
C ILE A 97 -11.28 -2.46 3.72
N LEU A 98 -10.09 -3.03 3.90
CA LEU A 98 -9.72 -4.40 3.54
C LEU A 98 -8.67 -4.93 4.52
N GLU A 99 -8.34 -6.20 4.37
CA GLU A 99 -7.17 -6.83 4.99
C GLU A 99 -6.19 -7.32 3.92
N ASP A 100 -4.91 -7.33 4.24
CA ASP A 100 -3.82 -7.82 3.39
C ASP A 100 -3.03 -8.89 4.12
N ARG A 101 -2.86 -10.04 3.48
CA ARG A 101 -2.06 -11.15 3.98
C ARG A 101 -0.65 -11.10 3.40
N LEU A 102 0.32 -11.42 4.24
CA LEU A 102 1.70 -11.61 3.78
C LEU A 102 1.97 -13.10 3.57
N VAL A 103 2.67 -13.40 2.49
CA VAL A 103 3.17 -14.73 2.16
C VAL A 103 4.69 -14.72 2.08
N LEU A 104 5.32 -15.79 2.51
CA LEU A 104 6.74 -16.00 2.26
C LEU A 104 6.93 -16.39 0.80
N ILE A 105 7.85 -15.70 0.12
CA ILE A 105 8.23 -16.04 -1.26
C ILE A 105 9.66 -16.55 -1.33
N THR A 106 9.86 -17.51 -2.23
CA THR A 106 11.14 -18.13 -2.54
C THR A 106 11.31 -18.27 -4.04
N GLN A 107 12.54 -18.54 -4.51
CA GLN A 107 12.73 -19.01 -5.88
C GLN A 107 12.09 -20.40 -6.07
N PRO A 108 11.67 -20.79 -7.28
CA PRO A 108 10.96 -22.05 -7.52
C PRO A 108 11.76 -23.32 -7.15
N GLY A 109 13.10 -23.26 -7.25
CA GLY A 109 14.00 -24.35 -6.88
C GLY A 109 14.39 -24.41 -5.39
N HIS A 110 13.82 -23.54 -4.56
CA HIS A 110 14.13 -23.51 -3.13
C HIS A 110 13.63 -24.77 -2.43
N ARG A 111 14.36 -25.25 -1.42
CA ARG A 111 13.99 -26.46 -0.66
C ARG A 111 12.58 -26.41 -0.02
N LEU A 112 12.08 -25.22 0.29
CA LEU A 112 10.74 -25.03 0.86
C LEU A 112 9.65 -24.83 -0.21
N ALA A 113 9.98 -24.60 -1.47
CA ALA A 113 9.01 -24.29 -2.53
C ALA A 113 7.93 -25.38 -2.75
N GLY A 114 8.26 -26.64 -2.47
CA GLY A 114 7.33 -27.78 -2.59
C GLY A 114 6.68 -28.22 -1.28
N ALA A 115 7.02 -27.59 -0.15
CA ALA A 115 6.57 -28.03 1.17
C ALA A 115 5.11 -27.64 1.47
N GLY A 116 4.55 -26.65 0.76
CA GLY A 116 3.24 -26.08 1.03
C GLY A 116 3.22 -25.21 2.28
N THR A 117 3.64 -25.75 3.40
CA THR A 117 3.79 -25.06 4.70
C THR A 117 5.19 -25.27 5.24
N ALA A 118 5.70 -24.31 6.01
CA ALA A 118 6.96 -24.42 6.73
C ALA A 118 6.82 -23.81 8.14
N GLU A 119 7.64 -24.33 9.07
CA GLU A 119 7.79 -23.74 10.39
C GLU A 119 8.94 -22.72 10.40
N PRO A 120 8.91 -21.72 11.31
CA PRO A 120 9.97 -20.72 11.42
C PRO A 120 11.39 -21.30 11.55
N GLY A 121 11.54 -22.42 12.26
CA GLY A 121 12.82 -23.10 12.42
C GLY A 121 13.45 -23.60 11.11
N GLU A 122 12.62 -23.87 10.10
CA GLU A 122 13.08 -24.31 8.78
C GLU A 122 13.66 -23.15 7.95
N LEU A 123 13.44 -21.90 8.38
CA LEU A 123 14.06 -20.71 7.78
C LEU A 123 15.46 -20.42 8.34
N ALA A 124 15.94 -21.24 9.29
CA ALA A 124 17.26 -21.06 9.88
C ALA A 124 18.35 -21.10 8.79
N GLY A 125 19.18 -20.06 8.77
CA GLY A 125 20.24 -19.90 7.77
C GLY A 125 19.81 -19.25 6.45
N GLU A 126 18.51 -18.95 6.27
CA GLU A 126 18.06 -18.19 5.10
C GLU A 126 18.40 -16.70 5.23
N ARG A 127 18.82 -16.10 4.12
CA ARG A 127 18.94 -14.64 4.04
C ARG A 127 17.58 -14.02 3.80
N PHE A 128 17.18 -13.13 4.70
CA PHE A 128 15.90 -12.48 4.62
C PHE A 128 16.01 -11.10 3.94
N LEU A 129 15.27 -10.90 2.85
CA LEU A 129 15.24 -9.63 2.14
C LEU A 129 14.14 -8.75 2.74
N ILE A 130 14.53 -7.60 3.29
CA ILE A 130 13.61 -6.69 3.96
C ILE A 130 13.49 -5.37 3.19
N ARG A 131 12.34 -4.73 3.37
CA ARG A 131 12.03 -3.42 2.76
C ARG A 131 12.88 -2.31 3.40
N GLU A 132 12.88 -1.18 2.72
CA GLU A 132 13.48 0.07 3.18
C GLU A 132 12.79 0.63 4.43
N PRO A 133 13.47 1.50 5.23
CA PRO A 133 12.87 2.21 6.36
C PRO A 133 11.65 3.04 5.94
N GLY A 134 10.63 3.09 6.80
CA GLY A 134 9.36 3.79 6.54
C GLY A 134 8.36 2.98 5.72
N SER A 135 8.67 1.73 5.37
CA SER A 135 7.73 0.79 4.79
C SER A 135 6.98 0.03 5.88
N SER A 136 5.65 0.05 5.86
CA SER A 136 4.82 -0.76 6.77
C SER A 136 4.99 -2.28 6.59
N THR A 137 5.49 -2.71 5.43
CA THR A 137 5.88 -4.11 5.22
C THR A 137 7.15 -4.44 5.98
N ARG A 138 8.09 -3.50 6.09
CA ARG A 138 9.31 -3.70 6.87
C ARG A 138 9.01 -3.99 8.33
N ASP A 139 8.11 -3.23 8.95
CA ASP A 139 7.76 -3.43 10.36
C ASP A 139 7.27 -4.85 10.63
N LEU A 140 6.44 -5.39 9.72
CA LEU A 140 5.98 -6.79 9.80
C LEU A 140 7.08 -7.80 9.51
N GLN A 141 8.00 -7.50 8.58
CA GLN A 141 9.15 -8.34 8.29
C GLN A 141 10.10 -8.41 9.50
N GLU A 142 10.39 -7.28 10.14
CA GLU A 142 11.24 -7.23 11.33
C GLU A 142 10.59 -7.98 12.51
N GLN A 143 9.28 -7.80 12.73
CA GLN A 143 8.53 -8.55 13.74
C GLN A 143 8.55 -10.06 13.47
N ALA A 144 8.38 -10.48 12.21
CA ALA A 144 8.48 -11.88 11.83
C ALA A 144 9.88 -12.42 12.05
N MET A 145 10.91 -11.70 11.63
CA MET A 145 12.31 -12.09 11.85
C MET A 145 12.65 -12.27 13.33
N GLU A 146 12.21 -11.33 14.18
CA GLU A 146 12.39 -11.43 15.62
C GLU A 146 11.70 -12.69 16.19
N THR A 147 10.43 -12.89 15.82
CA THR A 147 9.63 -14.04 16.26
C THR A 147 10.26 -15.37 15.80
N TRP A 148 10.84 -15.39 14.60
CA TRP A 148 11.42 -16.58 13.97
C TRP A 148 12.91 -16.76 14.28
N GLY A 149 13.52 -15.84 15.02
CA GLY A 149 14.94 -15.90 15.38
C GLY A 149 15.91 -15.70 14.22
N LEU A 150 15.46 -15.05 13.13
CA LEU A 150 16.28 -14.80 11.95
C LEU A 150 17.17 -13.58 12.14
N LYS A 151 18.44 -13.67 11.72
CA LYS A 151 19.44 -12.61 11.91
C LYS A 151 20.02 -12.09 10.61
N ASP A 152 20.17 -12.95 9.60
CA ASP A 152 20.75 -12.55 8.30
C ASP A 152 19.71 -11.81 7.48
N ARG A 153 19.99 -10.54 7.18
CA ARG A 153 19.08 -9.67 6.44
C ARG A 153 19.80 -8.79 5.43
N THR A 154 19.15 -8.54 4.32
CA THR A 154 19.58 -7.58 3.31
C THR A 154 18.45 -6.59 3.02
N GLU A 155 18.74 -5.30 3.11
CA GLU A 155 17.77 -4.26 2.78
C GLU A 155 17.66 -4.08 1.28
N ILE A 156 16.42 -4.09 0.78
CA ILE A 156 16.09 -3.89 -0.64
C ILE A 156 14.91 -2.93 -0.78
N TRP A 157 15.06 -1.95 -1.64
CA TRP A 157 14.06 -0.93 -1.86
C TRP A 157 13.00 -1.36 -2.88
N GLY A 158 11.75 -1.27 -2.47
CA GLY A 158 10.58 -1.55 -3.31
C GLY A 158 10.24 -3.04 -3.43
N PRO A 159 8.94 -3.38 -3.49
CA PRO A 159 8.48 -4.76 -3.57
C PRO A 159 8.87 -5.45 -4.88
N GLU A 160 8.90 -4.71 -5.99
CA GLU A 160 9.29 -5.26 -7.30
C GLU A 160 10.75 -5.73 -7.30
N THR A 161 11.65 -4.92 -6.73
CA THR A 161 13.07 -5.29 -6.61
C THR A 161 13.25 -6.52 -5.71
N ILE A 162 12.49 -6.61 -4.61
CA ILE A 162 12.49 -7.79 -3.73
C ILE A 162 12.06 -9.03 -4.52
N LYS A 163 10.97 -8.97 -5.29
CA LYS A 163 10.51 -10.11 -6.09
C LYS A 163 11.59 -10.61 -7.05
N GLN A 164 12.24 -9.69 -7.78
CA GLN A 164 13.32 -10.04 -8.70
C GLN A 164 14.53 -10.62 -7.97
N ALA A 165 14.90 -10.08 -6.81
CA ALA A 165 16.01 -10.58 -5.99
C ALA A 165 15.74 -12.00 -5.46
N VAL A 166 14.50 -12.27 -5.02
CA VAL A 166 14.07 -13.61 -4.60
C VAL A 166 14.10 -14.58 -5.78
N ALA A 167 13.55 -14.19 -6.93
CA ALA A 167 13.58 -15.02 -8.14
C ALA A 167 15.00 -15.36 -8.59
N ALA A 168 15.96 -14.45 -8.38
CA ALA A 168 17.38 -14.65 -8.64
C ALA A 168 18.12 -15.47 -7.58
N GLY A 169 17.43 -15.88 -6.50
CA GLY A 169 18.02 -16.71 -5.43
C GLY A 169 18.84 -15.93 -4.40
N LEU A 170 18.65 -14.61 -4.29
CA LEU A 170 19.40 -13.79 -3.31
C LEU A 170 18.95 -14.06 -1.86
N GLY A 171 17.74 -14.59 -1.65
CA GLY A 171 17.17 -14.90 -0.35
C GLY A 171 15.66 -15.10 -0.42
N VAL A 172 15.00 -15.04 0.73
CA VAL A 172 13.55 -15.16 0.88
C VAL A 172 12.95 -13.86 1.43
N SER A 173 11.65 -13.64 1.27
CA SER A 173 11.01 -12.43 1.80
C SER A 173 9.54 -12.67 2.11
N LEU A 174 8.98 -11.87 3.04
CA LEU A 174 7.54 -11.71 3.23
C LEU A 174 7.04 -10.54 2.40
N VAL A 175 6.03 -10.79 1.59
CA VAL A 175 5.39 -9.77 0.75
C VAL A 175 3.88 -9.93 0.77
N SER A 176 3.14 -8.91 0.34
CA SER A 176 1.70 -9.01 0.14
C SER A 176 1.38 -10.09 -0.90
N GLU A 177 0.38 -10.93 -0.62
CA GLU A 177 -0.08 -11.96 -1.56
C GLU A 177 -0.52 -11.34 -2.90
N HIS A 178 -1.10 -10.15 -2.87
CA HIS A 178 -1.58 -9.44 -4.06
C HIS A 178 -0.48 -8.92 -5.00
N CYS A 179 0.76 -8.78 -4.50
CA CYS A 179 1.85 -8.32 -5.35
C CYS A 179 2.58 -9.43 -6.11
N VAL A 180 2.28 -10.70 -5.81
CA VAL A 180 2.99 -11.87 -6.37
C VAL A 180 2.12 -12.81 -7.20
N GLU A 181 0.83 -12.52 -7.35
CA GLU A 181 -0.12 -13.37 -8.07
C GLU A 181 0.39 -13.79 -9.46
N GLN A 182 0.97 -12.84 -10.22
CA GLN A 182 1.47 -13.10 -11.56
C GLN A 182 2.71 -13.99 -11.54
N GLU A 183 3.67 -13.69 -10.66
CA GLU A 183 4.91 -14.46 -10.54
C GLU A 183 4.65 -15.91 -10.07
N LEU A 184 3.65 -16.10 -9.22
CA LEU A 184 3.22 -17.42 -8.79
C LEU A 184 2.54 -18.18 -9.94
N ALA A 185 1.66 -17.52 -10.70
CA ALA A 185 1.00 -18.11 -11.86
C ALA A 185 2.00 -18.50 -12.96
N ASP A 186 3.02 -17.67 -13.18
CA ASP A 186 4.09 -17.91 -14.17
C ASP A 186 5.16 -18.91 -13.67
N GLY A 187 5.12 -19.33 -12.41
CA GLY A 187 6.12 -20.19 -11.80
C GLY A 187 7.50 -19.54 -11.63
N ARG A 188 7.57 -18.21 -11.63
CA ARG A 188 8.81 -17.45 -11.40
C ARG A 188 9.15 -17.29 -9.92
N LEU A 189 8.16 -17.42 -9.05
CA LEU A 189 8.29 -17.49 -7.61
C LEU A 189 7.47 -18.65 -7.08
N ALA A 190 7.79 -19.08 -5.88
CA ALA A 190 6.97 -20.01 -5.09
C ALA A 190 6.54 -19.31 -3.79
N ALA A 191 5.29 -19.53 -3.38
CA ALA A 191 4.78 -19.12 -2.08
C ALA A 191 4.86 -20.27 -1.09
N VAL A 192 5.21 -19.94 0.15
CA VAL A 192 5.27 -20.89 1.27
C VAL A 192 4.45 -20.33 2.41
N GLU A 193 3.49 -21.09 2.92
CA GLU A 193 2.73 -20.71 4.10
C GLU A 193 3.56 -20.97 5.35
N ILE A 194 3.71 -19.99 6.21
CA ILE A 194 4.41 -20.15 7.50
C ILE A 194 3.40 -20.43 8.58
N THR A 195 3.68 -21.43 9.42
CA THR A 195 2.85 -21.79 10.56
C THR A 195 3.61 -21.57 11.87
N PRO A 196 3.15 -20.66 12.77
CA PRO A 196 1.94 -19.85 12.66
C PRO A 196 2.07 -18.74 11.62
N ALA A 197 0.97 -18.46 10.91
CA ALA A 197 0.93 -17.44 9.90
C ALA A 197 1.16 -16.03 10.49
N PRO A 198 1.85 -15.14 9.77
CA PRO A 198 1.92 -13.74 10.13
C PRO A 198 0.51 -13.13 10.21
N LYS A 199 0.30 -12.22 11.18
CA LYS A 199 -1.00 -11.54 11.30
C LYS A 199 -1.28 -10.71 10.04
N PRO A 200 -2.52 -10.77 9.50
CA PRO A 200 -2.94 -9.85 8.45
C PRO A 200 -2.80 -8.39 8.92
N ARG A 201 -2.57 -7.50 7.99
CA ARG A 201 -2.56 -6.07 8.26
C ARG A 201 -3.78 -5.39 7.65
N PRO A 202 -4.32 -4.34 8.28
CA PRO A 202 -5.40 -3.57 7.69
C PRO A 202 -4.91 -2.79 6.47
N ILE A 203 -5.72 -2.74 5.43
CA ILE A 203 -5.66 -1.71 4.41
C ILE A 203 -6.64 -0.63 4.83
N VAL A 204 -6.15 0.58 4.98
CA VAL A 204 -6.95 1.69 5.48
C VAL A 204 -7.07 2.81 4.45
N LEU A 205 -8.24 3.40 4.35
CA LEU A 205 -8.47 4.69 3.75
C LEU A 205 -8.02 5.76 4.75
N ALA A 206 -7.28 6.76 4.31
CA ALA A 206 -6.82 7.86 5.15
C ALA A 206 -6.93 9.21 4.46
N HIS A 207 -7.20 10.25 5.26
CA HIS A 207 -7.17 11.64 4.83
C HIS A 207 -6.83 12.56 6.01
N ARG A 208 -6.58 13.80 5.74
CA ARG A 208 -6.33 14.79 6.78
C ARG A 208 -7.61 15.13 7.55
N ARG A 209 -7.53 15.20 8.88
CA ARG A 209 -8.68 15.42 9.79
C ARG A 209 -9.31 16.79 9.62
N ASP A 210 -8.48 17.81 9.47
CA ASP A 210 -8.85 19.24 9.48
C ASP A 210 -9.02 19.82 8.07
N ARG A 211 -9.02 18.97 7.02
CA ARG A 211 -9.18 19.39 5.63
C ARG A 211 -10.60 19.17 5.14
N LEU A 212 -11.15 20.16 4.45
CA LEU A 212 -12.40 20.00 3.70
C LEU A 212 -12.14 19.18 2.45
N LEU A 213 -12.78 18.01 2.36
CA LEU A 213 -12.68 17.12 1.20
C LEU A 213 -13.56 17.66 0.05
N GLY A 214 -12.97 17.74 -1.14
CA GLY A 214 -13.72 18.11 -2.35
C GLY A 214 -14.67 17.01 -2.83
N PRO A 215 -15.60 17.31 -3.75
CA PRO A 215 -16.60 16.36 -4.23
C PRO A 215 -16.00 15.08 -4.83
N ALA A 216 -14.89 15.19 -5.57
CA ALA A 216 -14.20 14.06 -6.17
C ALA A 216 -13.58 13.15 -5.10
N GLU A 217 -12.98 13.73 -4.06
CA GLU A 217 -12.42 12.99 -2.93
C GLU A 217 -13.53 12.27 -2.14
N GLN A 218 -14.64 12.95 -1.86
CA GLN A 218 -15.80 12.36 -1.17
C GLN A 218 -16.41 11.21 -1.96
N ALA A 219 -16.57 11.35 -3.27
CA ALA A 219 -17.09 10.29 -4.13
C ALA A 219 -16.12 9.08 -4.20
N PHE A 220 -14.81 9.33 -4.24
CA PHE A 220 -13.82 8.26 -4.21
C PHE A 220 -13.81 7.54 -2.86
N ILE A 221 -13.90 8.27 -1.75
CA ILE A 221 -14.05 7.69 -0.40
C ILE A 221 -15.31 6.82 -0.33
N ALA A 222 -16.45 7.29 -0.84
CA ALA A 222 -17.68 6.49 -0.88
C ALA A 222 -17.51 5.21 -1.69
N MET A 223 -16.74 5.25 -2.78
CA MET A 223 -16.41 4.06 -3.57
C MET A 223 -15.51 3.09 -2.78
N LEU A 224 -14.48 3.60 -2.09
CA LEU A 224 -13.57 2.79 -1.28
C LEU A 224 -14.29 2.08 -0.12
N ARG A 225 -15.22 2.75 0.54
CA ARG A 225 -16.04 2.17 1.63
C ARG A 225 -16.92 1.00 1.18
N ASN A 226 -17.25 0.94 -0.10
CA ASN A 226 -18.04 -0.14 -0.69
C ASN A 226 -17.21 -1.33 -1.16
N LEU A 227 -15.88 -1.29 -1.03
CA LEU A 227 -15.04 -2.43 -1.35
C LEU A 227 -15.33 -3.61 -0.42
N ARG A 228 -15.43 -4.80 -1.02
CA ARG A 228 -15.65 -6.06 -0.27
C ARG A 228 -14.46 -7.00 -0.37
N ALA A 229 -13.65 -6.83 -1.38
CA ALA A 229 -12.45 -7.62 -1.64
C ALA A 229 -11.48 -6.83 -2.51
N TRP A 230 -10.26 -7.28 -2.57
CA TRP A 230 -9.28 -6.80 -3.53
C TRP A 230 -9.77 -7.07 -4.96
N PRO A 231 -9.79 -6.08 -5.87
CA PRO A 231 -10.21 -6.30 -7.26
C PRO A 231 -9.31 -7.34 -7.93
N ARG A 232 -9.93 -8.34 -8.54
CA ARG A 232 -9.16 -9.31 -9.35
C ARG A 232 -8.66 -8.63 -10.61
N LYS A 233 -7.45 -8.97 -11.01
CA LYS A 233 -6.96 -8.60 -12.35
C LYS A 233 -7.80 -9.33 -13.39
N THR A 234 -8.47 -8.59 -14.26
CA THR A 234 -9.14 -9.12 -15.45
C THR A 234 -8.13 -9.35 -16.56
#